data_703b7a3892a837d2602ad0c57037111f
#
_entry.id   703b7a3892a837d2602ad0c57037111f
#
_cell.length_a   1.000
_cell.length_b   1.000
_cell.length_c   1.000
_cell.angle_alpha   90.00
_cell.angle_beta   90.00
_cell.angle_gamma   90.00
#
_symmetry.space_group_name_H-M   'P 1'
#
loop_
_entity.id
_entity.type
_entity.pdbx_description
1 polymer ?
#
loop_
_entity_poly.entity_id
_entity_poly.type
_entity_poly.pdbx_seq_one_letter_code
_entity_poly.pdbx_strand_id
1 'polypeptide(L)'
;MIRKRFLAGLVTASAALLAVCGPSRAVADLDDPRGHASRANDLTVSMDYDKARAELAKADPNSPAVILAKARLALYEEDCDLTAALLSRADVGQQDEGRLLADVGRGCARVTAATIVDKDDVNGIVIRYQDGADRTLTPLLVDTVLKARTSLTRDLGVEWKRPTRITVVRDLLSLSAMTGLPYKAAQTTGTVAVAKWGRVTLLSPRASHHGYPFRDTLAHELTHLAISMQTRDRAPLWLHEGVARREEVRWREPGIFDERPSVESIVARGIELKLDLALDKLGPSIAMLPSADAATVAFAEVTSFIKYFAETSPADALPRLLVALRTAKTADDALKEVSGETLSQWDVRWRANLAKHPKEPLSPMFGLGAMPPGLGDSRERSRLAELLVGRGHHAEALTELEKIPAEMLADPSLRYLRARVLEGTDSAKQAEALLDDPKLWTASYGPCWAVRGRLARARGDQPAAEVSFGEALAHDPFGIESACQVLPSAPNPPLDRLGQGAPLCETARKRADPDLGRE
;
A
#
# COMPACT_ATOMS: atom_id res chain seq x y z
N MET A 1 -37.26 -9.59 -40.68
CA MET A 1 -37.59 -10.76 -39.80
C MET A 1 -36.43 -11.74 -39.80
N ILE A 2 -35.49 -11.61 -38.90
CA ILE A 2 -34.52 -12.66 -38.58
C ILE A 2 -34.22 -12.54 -37.11
N ARG A 3 -34.57 -13.59 -36.34
CA ARG A 3 -34.42 -13.65 -34.89
C ARG A 3 -32.96 -13.88 -34.53
N LYS A 4 -32.41 -12.97 -33.74
CA LYS A 4 -31.14 -13.16 -33.02
C LYS A 4 -31.37 -14.07 -31.80
N ARG A 5 -30.82 -15.25 -31.81
CA ARG A 5 -30.59 -16.03 -30.60
C ARG A 5 -29.17 -15.73 -30.12
N PHE A 6 -29.07 -14.99 -29.01
CA PHE A 6 -27.82 -14.87 -28.27
C PHE A 6 -27.73 -16.06 -27.30
N LEU A 7 -26.72 -16.88 -27.49
CA LEU A 7 -26.29 -17.84 -26.49
C LEU A 7 -25.68 -17.05 -25.32
N ALA A 8 -26.31 -17.16 -24.17
CA ALA A 8 -25.69 -16.79 -22.90
C ALA A 8 -24.63 -17.83 -22.57
N GLY A 9 -23.37 -17.51 -22.86
CA GLY A 9 -22.24 -18.24 -22.31
C GLY A 9 -22.10 -17.88 -20.84
N LEU A 10 -22.42 -18.82 -19.97
CA LEU A 10 -22.09 -18.75 -18.55
C LEU A 10 -20.57 -18.68 -18.41
N VAL A 11 -20.06 -17.50 -18.12
CA VAL A 11 -18.74 -17.35 -17.51
C VAL A 11 -18.97 -17.54 -16.00
N THR A 12 -18.90 -18.77 -15.54
CA THR A 12 -18.72 -19.08 -14.13
C THR A 12 -17.29 -18.66 -13.75
N ALA A 13 -17.10 -17.40 -13.43
CA ALA A 13 -15.93 -16.94 -12.72
C ALA A 13 -15.98 -17.59 -11.33
N SER A 14 -15.07 -18.51 -11.09
CA SER A 14 -14.92 -19.22 -9.82
C SER A 14 -14.63 -18.25 -8.68
N ALA A 15 -15.68 -17.73 -8.06
CA ALA A 15 -15.63 -16.99 -6.80
C ALA A 15 -15.47 -17.96 -5.62
N ALA A 16 -14.45 -18.84 -5.68
CA ALA A 16 -14.24 -19.88 -4.69
C ALA A 16 -12.90 -19.76 -3.96
N LEU A 17 -12.49 -18.53 -3.59
CA LEU A 17 -11.14 -18.36 -3.05
C LEU A 17 -11.04 -17.85 -1.60
N LEU A 18 -12.15 -17.60 -0.91
CA LEU A 18 -12.12 -17.19 0.51
C LEU A 18 -13.16 -17.88 1.41
N ALA A 19 -13.82 -18.89 0.95
CA ALA A 19 -14.80 -19.62 1.75
C ALA A 19 -14.26 -20.98 2.20
N VAL A 20 -13.09 -21.03 2.85
CA VAL A 20 -12.68 -22.22 3.61
C VAL A 20 -12.26 -21.81 5.02
N CYS A 21 -13.17 -21.18 5.74
CA CYS A 21 -13.19 -21.19 7.18
C CYS A 21 -14.60 -21.55 7.62
N GLY A 22 -14.98 -22.82 7.43
CA GLY A 22 -16.18 -23.39 8.03
C GLY A 22 -15.95 -23.60 9.53
N PRO A 23 -16.90 -23.22 10.38
CA PRO A 23 -16.78 -23.46 11.82
C PRO A 23 -17.25 -24.88 12.12
N SER A 24 -16.32 -25.77 12.42
CA SER A 24 -16.61 -26.89 13.32
C SER A 24 -15.31 -27.38 13.95
N ARG A 25 -15.02 -26.84 15.13
CA ARG A 25 -14.11 -27.50 16.04
C ARG A 25 -14.86 -28.64 16.73
N ALA A 26 -14.88 -29.81 16.09
CA ALA A 26 -14.84 -31.04 16.85
C ALA A 26 -13.49 -31.07 17.58
N VAL A 27 -13.44 -31.54 18.81
CA VAL A 27 -12.20 -31.88 19.51
C VAL A 27 -11.47 -32.83 18.58
N ALA A 28 -10.46 -32.32 17.87
CA ALA A 28 -9.76 -33.10 16.86
C ALA A 28 -8.99 -34.18 17.58
N ASP A 29 -9.19 -35.41 17.19
CA ASP A 29 -8.38 -36.53 17.60
C ASP A 29 -6.91 -36.18 17.33
N LEU A 30 -6.01 -36.40 18.30
CA LEU A 30 -4.60 -35.97 18.22
C LEU A 30 -3.89 -36.58 17.00
N ASP A 31 -4.40 -37.67 16.45
CA ASP A 31 -3.85 -38.35 15.28
C ASP A 31 -4.53 -37.97 13.95
N ASP A 32 -5.51 -37.04 13.95
CA ASP A 32 -6.13 -36.58 12.71
C ASP A 32 -5.21 -35.65 11.89
N PRO A 33 -4.75 -36.09 10.70
CA PRO A 33 -3.89 -35.28 9.83
C PRO A 33 -4.50 -33.91 9.47
N ARG A 34 -5.83 -33.82 9.34
CA ARG A 34 -6.51 -32.55 9.04
C ARG A 34 -6.49 -31.60 10.24
N GLY A 35 -6.67 -32.12 11.46
CA GLY A 35 -6.57 -31.35 12.67
C GLY A 35 -5.16 -30.79 12.89
N HIS A 36 -4.12 -31.59 12.65
CA HIS A 36 -2.72 -31.12 12.72
C HIS A 36 -2.43 -30.06 11.65
N ALA A 37 -2.87 -30.28 10.41
CA ALA A 37 -2.71 -29.30 9.32
C ALA A 37 -3.41 -27.96 9.64
N SER A 38 -4.62 -28.00 10.20
CA SER A 38 -5.37 -26.80 10.60
C SER A 38 -4.63 -26.02 11.70
N ARG A 39 -4.17 -26.72 12.76
CA ARG A 39 -3.39 -26.08 13.84
C ARG A 39 -2.06 -25.51 13.33
N ALA A 40 -1.39 -26.20 12.41
CA ALA A 40 -0.16 -25.72 11.80
C ALA A 40 -0.41 -24.47 10.93
N ASN A 41 -1.53 -24.40 10.20
CA ASN A 41 -1.92 -23.20 9.45
C ASN A 41 -2.18 -22.00 10.39
N ASP A 42 -2.90 -22.21 11.50
CA ASP A 42 -3.11 -21.17 12.53
C ASP A 42 -1.76 -20.64 13.09
N LEU A 43 -0.80 -21.54 13.32
CA LEU A 43 0.53 -21.21 13.80
C LEU A 43 1.37 -20.50 12.72
N THR A 44 1.25 -20.94 11.47
CA THR A 44 1.93 -20.32 10.32
C THR A 44 1.50 -18.87 10.14
N VAL A 45 0.21 -18.60 10.17
CA VAL A 45 -0.32 -17.24 10.06
C VAL A 45 0.08 -16.38 11.26
N SER A 46 0.14 -16.98 12.45
CA SER A 46 0.65 -16.30 13.66
C SER A 46 2.18 -16.13 13.66
N MET A 47 2.87 -16.48 12.57
CA MET A 47 4.33 -16.48 12.40
C MET A 47 5.09 -17.33 13.45
N ASP A 48 4.47 -18.34 14.02
CA ASP A 48 5.08 -19.29 14.93
C ASP A 48 5.53 -20.57 14.19
N TYR A 49 6.48 -20.38 13.27
CA TYR A 49 6.87 -21.40 12.29
C TYR A 49 7.47 -22.64 12.92
N ASP A 50 8.22 -22.51 14.04
CA ASP A 50 8.80 -23.66 14.72
C ASP A 50 7.73 -24.56 15.31
N LYS A 51 6.70 -23.97 15.92
CA LYS A 51 5.56 -24.74 16.41
C LYS A 51 4.71 -25.31 15.27
N ALA A 52 4.59 -24.60 14.15
CA ALA A 52 3.90 -25.12 12.96
C ALA A 52 4.61 -26.37 12.44
N ARG A 53 5.96 -26.35 12.31
CA ARG A 53 6.75 -27.52 11.93
C ARG A 53 6.58 -28.69 12.92
N ALA A 54 6.66 -28.38 14.21
CA ALA A 54 6.49 -29.39 15.26
C ALA A 54 5.08 -30.04 15.22
N GLU A 55 4.07 -29.25 14.88
CA GLU A 55 2.69 -29.75 14.72
C GLU A 55 2.56 -30.65 13.50
N LEU A 56 3.14 -30.27 12.36
CA LEU A 56 3.12 -31.07 11.12
C LEU A 56 3.93 -32.36 11.24
N ALA A 57 4.94 -32.41 12.13
CA ALA A 57 5.72 -33.61 12.37
C ALA A 57 4.96 -34.73 13.09
N LYS A 58 3.81 -34.42 13.72
CA LYS A 58 2.96 -35.38 14.43
C LYS A 58 1.99 -36.13 13.53
N ALA A 59 1.83 -35.72 12.27
CA ALA A 59 0.86 -36.28 11.34
C ALA A 59 1.55 -37.02 10.19
N ASP A 60 0.79 -37.88 9.47
CA ASP A 60 1.30 -38.59 8.30
C ASP A 60 1.85 -37.60 7.26
N PRO A 61 3.17 -37.66 6.97
CA PRO A 61 3.82 -36.73 6.05
C PRO A 61 3.32 -36.81 4.61
N ASN A 62 2.63 -37.91 4.24
CA ASN A 62 2.08 -38.14 2.90
C ASN A 62 0.63 -37.68 2.76
N SER A 63 -0.04 -37.30 3.86
CA SER A 63 -1.39 -36.79 3.81
C SER A 63 -1.48 -35.51 2.97
N PRO A 64 -2.40 -35.41 2.00
CA PRO A 64 -2.59 -34.19 1.19
C PRO A 64 -2.76 -32.92 2.03
N ALA A 65 -3.50 -32.98 3.16
CA ALA A 65 -3.69 -31.84 4.05
C ALA A 65 -2.37 -31.39 4.70
N VAL A 66 -1.52 -32.33 5.10
CA VAL A 66 -0.20 -32.03 5.69
C VAL A 66 0.75 -31.43 4.65
N ILE A 67 0.71 -31.92 3.41
CA ILE A 67 1.53 -31.39 2.32
C ILE A 67 1.10 -29.97 1.95
N LEU A 68 -0.21 -29.70 1.86
CA LEU A 68 -0.71 -28.35 1.66
C LEU A 68 -0.26 -27.39 2.77
N ALA A 69 -0.35 -27.80 4.03
CA ALA A 69 0.09 -26.99 5.15
C ALA A 69 1.60 -26.78 5.16
N LYS A 70 2.42 -27.79 4.78
CA LYS A 70 3.87 -27.65 4.59
C LYS A 70 4.19 -26.68 3.45
N ALA A 71 3.49 -26.77 2.32
CA ALA A 71 3.67 -25.86 1.20
C ALA A 71 3.31 -24.41 1.57
N ARG A 72 2.25 -24.21 2.34
CA ARG A 72 1.88 -22.90 2.88
C ARG A 72 2.96 -22.36 3.82
N LEU A 73 3.45 -23.16 4.76
CA LEU A 73 4.52 -22.78 5.66
C LEU A 73 5.80 -22.40 4.90
N ALA A 74 6.20 -23.21 3.91
CA ALA A 74 7.35 -22.89 3.05
C ALA A 74 7.17 -21.55 2.34
N LEU A 75 5.96 -21.24 1.84
CA LEU A 75 5.65 -19.96 1.21
C LEU A 75 5.79 -18.78 2.19
N TYR A 76 5.37 -18.94 3.45
CA TYR A 76 5.55 -17.94 4.50
C TYR A 76 7.03 -17.75 4.90
N GLU A 77 7.82 -18.79 4.77
CA GLU A 77 9.28 -18.73 5.00
C GLU A 77 10.07 -18.23 3.79
N GLU A 78 9.37 -17.94 2.67
CA GLU A 78 9.96 -17.51 1.39
C GLU A 78 10.74 -18.62 0.68
N ASP A 79 10.53 -19.88 1.06
CA ASP A 79 11.04 -21.03 0.32
C ASP A 79 10.09 -21.40 -0.83
N CYS A 80 10.18 -20.59 -1.88
CA CYS A 80 9.28 -20.69 -3.04
C CYS A 80 9.53 -21.97 -3.84
N ASP A 81 10.78 -22.43 -3.89
CA ASP A 81 11.16 -23.67 -4.61
C ASP A 81 10.59 -24.89 -3.91
N LEU A 82 10.70 -24.97 -2.57
CA LEU A 82 10.09 -26.02 -1.78
C LEU A 82 8.56 -26.01 -1.93
N THR A 83 7.93 -24.83 -1.92
CA THR A 83 6.49 -24.69 -2.16
C THR A 83 6.11 -25.30 -3.50
N ALA A 84 6.80 -24.95 -4.58
CA ALA A 84 6.54 -25.48 -5.92
C ALA A 84 6.77 -27.01 -5.99
N ALA A 85 7.82 -27.52 -5.35
CA ALA A 85 8.17 -28.94 -5.31
C ALA A 85 7.09 -29.77 -4.58
N LEU A 86 6.64 -29.33 -3.40
CA LEU A 86 5.59 -30.01 -2.62
C LEU A 86 4.27 -30.09 -3.39
N LEU A 87 3.93 -29.07 -4.17
CA LEU A 87 2.68 -28.97 -4.92
C LEU A 87 2.77 -29.56 -6.34
N SER A 88 3.91 -30.12 -6.73
CA SER A 88 4.05 -30.89 -7.98
C SER A 88 3.29 -32.24 -7.96
N ARG A 89 2.95 -32.74 -6.78
CA ARG A 89 2.13 -33.95 -6.61
C ARG A 89 0.71 -33.71 -7.12
N ALA A 90 0.23 -34.60 -8.02
CA ALA A 90 -1.06 -34.45 -8.67
C ALA A 90 -2.26 -34.49 -7.70
N ASP A 91 -2.18 -35.31 -6.65
CA ASP A 91 -3.22 -35.45 -5.63
C ASP A 91 -3.42 -34.21 -4.75
N VAL A 92 -2.41 -33.35 -4.68
CA VAL A 92 -2.43 -32.10 -3.92
C VAL A 92 -2.59 -30.89 -4.84
N GLY A 93 -1.80 -30.83 -5.92
CA GLY A 93 -1.79 -29.70 -6.84
C GLY A 93 -3.04 -29.53 -7.70
N GLN A 94 -3.92 -30.57 -7.78
CA GLN A 94 -5.18 -30.47 -8.50
C GLN A 94 -6.37 -29.99 -7.66
N GLN A 95 -6.24 -29.93 -6.34
CA GLN A 95 -7.23 -29.30 -5.46
C GLN A 95 -7.23 -27.78 -5.67
N ASP A 96 -8.35 -27.11 -5.46
CA ASP A 96 -8.46 -25.66 -5.70
C ASP A 96 -7.41 -24.85 -4.92
N GLU A 97 -7.24 -25.15 -3.65
CA GLU A 97 -6.20 -24.52 -2.81
C GLU A 97 -4.79 -24.88 -3.30
N GLY A 98 -4.58 -26.15 -3.67
CA GLY A 98 -3.30 -26.62 -4.18
C GLY A 98 -2.90 -25.95 -5.48
N ARG A 99 -3.84 -25.73 -6.40
CA ARG A 99 -3.60 -24.99 -7.66
C ARG A 99 -3.19 -23.56 -7.40
N LEU A 100 -3.94 -22.86 -6.52
CA LEU A 100 -3.60 -21.48 -6.15
C LEU A 100 -2.20 -21.38 -5.56
N LEU A 101 -1.91 -22.21 -4.55
CA LEU A 101 -0.59 -22.21 -3.90
C LEU A 101 0.53 -22.60 -4.88
N ALA A 102 0.27 -23.52 -5.81
CA ALA A 102 1.23 -23.90 -6.84
C ALA A 102 1.51 -22.75 -7.81
N ASP A 103 0.50 -22.00 -8.21
CA ASP A 103 0.67 -20.82 -9.08
C ASP A 103 1.48 -19.74 -8.37
N VAL A 104 1.15 -19.44 -7.11
CA VAL A 104 1.90 -18.48 -6.29
C VAL A 104 3.32 -18.98 -6.04
N GLY A 105 3.52 -20.25 -5.70
CA GLY A 105 4.86 -20.84 -5.47
C GLY A 105 5.76 -20.71 -6.71
N ARG A 106 5.24 -21.08 -7.90
CA ARG A 106 5.97 -20.92 -9.16
C ARG A 106 6.23 -19.44 -9.50
N GLY A 107 5.25 -18.56 -9.24
CA GLY A 107 5.39 -17.12 -9.41
C GLY A 107 6.47 -16.55 -8.50
N CYS A 108 6.44 -16.92 -7.24
CA CYS A 108 7.43 -16.56 -6.23
C CYS A 108 8.82 -17.04 -6.65
N ALA A 109 9.00 -18.30 -7.00
CA ALA A 109 10.30 -18.85 -7.43
C ALA A 109 10.89 -18.08 -8.62
N ARG A 110 10.07 -17.74 -9.63
CA ARG A 110 10.52 -16.94 -10.78
C ARG A 110 10.96 -15.54 -10.39
N VAL A 111 10.20 -14.88 -9.51
CA VAL A 111 10.51 -13.49 -9.11
C VAL A 111 11.75 -13.46 -8.22
N THR A 112 11.94 -14.45 -7.35
CA THR A 112 13.05 -14.48 -6.39
C THR A 112 14.35 -15.08 -6.94
N ALA A 113 14.32 -15.76 -8.09
CA ALA A 113 15.46 -16.45 -8.69
C ALA A 113 16.71 -15.57 -8.93
N ALA A 114 16.54 -14.28 -9.19
CA ALA A 114 17.62 -13.34 -9.50
C ALA A 114 17.46 -12.03 -8.72
N THR A 115 17.22 -12.13 -7.41
CA THR A 115 17.03 -10.96 -6.54
C THR A 115 18.24 -10.72 -5.66
N ILE A 116 18.44 -9.45 -5.28
CA ILE A 116 19.41 -9.04 -4.28
C ILE A 116 18.71 -9.02 -2.92
N VAL A 117 19.37 -9.49 -1.87
CA VAL A 117 18.81 -9.55 -0.52
C VAL A 117 19.68 -8.76 0.44
N ASP A 118 19.09 -7.77 1.07
CA ASP A 118 19.67 -7.03 2.19
C ASP A 118 19.05 -7.55 3.50
N LYS A 119 19.90 -7.84 4.50
CA LYS A 119 19.47 -8.32 5.82
C LYS A 119 19.95 -7.36 6.88
N ASP A 120 19.03 -6.97 7.74
CA ASP A 120 19.31 -6.28 8.99
C ASP A 120 18.95 -7.23 10.14
N ASP A 121 19.92 -8.04 10.55
CA ASP A 121 19.71 -9.05 11.59
C ASP A 121 19.48 -8.42 12.96
N VAL A 122 20.00 -7.21 13.21
CA VAL A 122 19.82 -6.47 14.46
C VAL A 122 18.36 -6.07 14.64
N ASN A 123 17.75 -5.56 13.60
CA ASN A 123 16.37 -5.09 13.62
C ASN A 123 15.37 -6.16 13.14
N GLY A 124 15.86 -7.31 12.69
CA GLY A 124 15.03 -8.39 12.18
C GLY A 124 14.24 -7.95 10.94
N ILE A 125 14.94 -7.44 9.92
CA ILE A 125 14.35 -7.00 8.65
C ILE A 125 15.09 -7.68 7.49
N VAL A 126 14.33 -8.21 6.55
CA VAL A 126 14.86 -8.81 5.31
C VAL A 126 14.18 -8.13 4.13
N ILE A 127 14.97 -7.51 3.27
CA ILE A 127 14.46 -6.83 2.08
C ILE A 127 15.07 -7.49 0.84
N ARG A 128 14.21 -7.86 -0.08
CA ARG A 128 14.56 -8.48 -1.35
C ARG A 128 14.23 -7.53 -2.49
N TYR A 129 15.17 -7.32 -3.38
CA TYR A 129 15.03 -6.41 -4.53
C TYR A 129 15.11 -7.19 -5.84
N GLN A 130 14.10 -7.06 -6.69
CA GLN A 130 14.13 -7.59 -8.04
C GLN A 130 15.01 -6.75 -8.98
N ASP A 131 15.17 -5.45 -8.69
CA ASP A 131 16.11 -4.55 -9.37
C ASP A 131 17.09 -3.97 -8.35
N GLY A 132 18.40 -4.10 -8.61
CA GLY A 132 19.45 -3.61 -7.73
C GLY A 132 19.44 -2.10 -7.50
N ALA A 133 18.89 -1.31 -8.43
CA ALA A 133 18.75 0.13 -8.25
C ALA A 133 17.77 0.49 -7.12
N ASP A 134 16.84 -0.41 -6.78
CA ASP A 134 15.87 -0.20 -5.70
C ASP A 134 16.49 -0.32 -4.30
N ARG A 135 17.76 -0.76 -4.17
CA ARG A 135 18.49 -0.74 -2.89
C ARG A 135 18.62 0.67 -2.29
N THR A 136 18.49 1.70 -3.12
CA THR A 136 18.37 3.09 -2.66
C THR A 136 17.24 3.29 -1.64
N LEU A 137 16.22 2.44 -1.66
CA LEU A 137 15.09 2.48 -0.73
C LEU A 137 15.43 1.92 0.66
N THR A 138 16.51 1.11 0.81
CA THR A 138 16.78 0.34 2.03
C THR A 138 16.65 1.15 3.32
N PRO A 139 17.31 2.28 3.53
CA PRO A 139 17.20 3.00 4.81
C PRO A 139 15.80 3.56 5.05
N LEU A 140 15.10 4.00 4.01
CA LEU A 140 13.73 4.50 4.15
C LEU A 140 12.75 3.38 4.52
N LEU A 141 12.92 2.19 3.94
CA LEU A 141 12.12 1.02 4.28
C LEU A 141 12.39 0.58 5.72
N VAL A 142 13.68 0.50 6.12
CA VAL A 142 14.07 0.15 7.50
C VAL A 142 13.50 1.14 8.52
N ASP A 143 13.69 2.46 8.31
CA ASP A 143 13.13 3.51 9.17
C ASP A 143 11.60 3.38 9.31
N THR A 144 10.91 3.16 8.18
CA THR A 144 9.46 2.99 8.19
C THR A 144 9.02 1.75 8.96
N VAL A 145 9.69 0.60 8.75
CA VAL A 145 9.38 -0.65 9.48
C VAL A 145 9.52 -0.46 10.99
N LEU A 146 10.61 0.16 11.44
CA LEU A 146 10.87 0.35 12.88
C LEU A 146 9.81 1.25 13.52
N LYS A 147 9.49 2.37 12.87
CA LYS A 147 8.47 3.30 13.35
C LYS A 147 7.07 2.69 13.30
N ALA A 148 6.74 2.00 12.21
CA ALA A 148 5.45 1.32 12.07
C ALA A 148 5.28 0.20 13.11
N ARG A 149 6.30 -0.63 13.36
CA ARG A 149 6.26 -1.62 14.43
C ARG A 149 5.98 -0.98 15.79
N THR A 150 6.63 0.17 16.07
CA THR A 150 6.41 0.91 17.33
C THR A 150 4.97 1.39 17.46
N SER A 151 4.41 1.99 16.40
CA SER A 151 3.01 2.45 16.41
C SER A 151 2.03 1.27 16.53
N LEU A 152 2.24 0.19 15.78
CA LEU A 152 1.38 -0.99 15.83
C LEU A 152 1.43 -1.71 17.19
N THR A 153 2.59 -1.73 17.86
CA THR A 153 2.68 -2.25 19.22
C THR A 153 1.89 -1.38 20.20
N ARG A 154 2.01 -0.06 20.10
CA ARG A 154 1.28 0.90 20.93
C ARG A 154 -0.24 0.83 20.70
N ASP A 155 -0.68 0.81 19.44
CA ASP A 155 -2.08 1.00 19.07
C ASP A 155 -2.86 -0.32 18.97
N LEU A 156 -2.20 -1.43 18.63
CA LEU A 156 -2.82 -2.74 18.45
C LEU A 156 -2.32 -3.83 19.39
N GLY A 157 -1.31 -3.54 20.23
CA GLY A 157 -0.72 -4.51 21.16
C GLY A 157 0.03 -5.66 20.46
N VAL A 158 0.56 -5.41 19.25
CA VAL A 158 1.23 -6.46 18.46
C VAL A 158 2.68 -6.64 18.89
N GLU A 159 3.08 -7.88 19.15
CA GLU A 159 4.47 -8.28 19.37
C GLU A 159 5.03 -8.96 18.11
N TRP A 160 6.10 -8.40 17.56
CA TRP A 160 6.76 -8.94 16.36
C TRP A 160 7.74 -10.05 16.73
N LYS A 161 7.44 -11.28 16.30
CA LYS A 161 8.20 -12.48 16.69
C LYS A 161 9.21 -12.93 15.63
N ARG A 162 9.09 -12.46 14.42
CA ARG A 162 9.89 -12.89 13.26
C ARG A 162 10.37 -11.69 12.46
N PRO A 163 11.40 -11.86 11.63
CA PRO A 163 11.83 -10.80 10.73
C PRO A 163 10.67 -10.33 9.85
N THR A 164 10.55 -9.01 9.70
CA THR A 164 9.70 -8.44 8.65
C THR A 164 10.35 -8.67 7.30
N ARG A 165 9.61 -9.30 6.39
CA ARG A 165 10.04 -9.56 5.02
C ARG A 165 9.35 -8.62 4.05
N ILE A 166 10.14 -7.97 3.21
CA ILE A 166 9.68 -7.06 2.16
C ILE A 166 10.30 -7.52 0.84
N THR A 167 9.49 -7.65 -0.20
CA THR A 167 9.97 -7.90 -1.55
C THR A 167 9.59 -6.71 -2.43
N VAL A 168 10.58 -5.96 -2.91
CA VAL A 168 10.39 -4.86 -3.85
C VAL A 168 10.46 -5.42 -5.26
N VAL A 169 9.33 -5.31 -5.99
CA VAL A 169 9.18 -5.83 -7.35
C VAL A 169 9.13 -4.69 -8.37
N ARG A 170 9.64 -4.95 -9.57
CA ARG A 170 9.79 -3.94 -10.62
C ARG A 170 8.52 -3.63 -11.40
N ASP A 171 7.52 -4.52 -11.35
CA ASP A 171 6.30 -4.41 -12.17
C ASP A 171 5.09 -5.14 -11.55
N LEU A 172 3.90 -4.82 -12.05
CA LEU A 172 2.64 -5.42 -11.59
C LEU A 172 2.52 -6.92 -11.90
N LEU A 173 3.20 -7.43 -12.92
CA LEU A 173 3.19 -8.87 -13.23
C LEU A 173 3.93 -9.63 -12.12
N SER A 174 5.06 -9.10 -11.68
CA SER A 174 5.82 -9.65 -10.56
C SER A 174 5.05 -9.56 -9.25
N LEU A 175 4.35 -8.44 -8.99
CA LEU A 175 3.47 -8.30 -7.82
C LEU A 175 2.35 -9.36 -7.86
N SER A 176 1.67 -9.50 -8.98
CA SER A 176 0.63 -10.51 -9.20
C SER A 176 1.16 -11.93 -8.98
N ALA A 177 2.34 -12.25 -9.53
CA ALA A 177 2.97 -13.55 -9.41
C ALA A 177 3.33 -13.92 -7.95
N MET A 178 3.79 -12.94 -7.16
CA MET A 178 4.16 -13.12 -5.76
C MET A 178 2.97 -13.29 -4.83
N THR A 179 1.84 -12.66 -5.15
CA THR A 179 0.72 -12.49 -4.22
C THR A 179 -0.49 -13.34 -4.59
N GLY A 180 -0.63 -13.72 -5.86
CA GLY A 180 -1.82 -14.34 -6.42
C GLY A 180 -2.96 -13.35 -6.70
N LEU A 181 -2.75 -12.04 -6.52
CA LEU A 181 -3.72 -11.04 -6.94
C LEU A 181 -3.78 -10.99 -8.47
N PRO A 182 -4.97 -11.09 -9.10
CA PRO A 182 -5.06 -11.01 -10.55
C PRO A 182 -4.51 -9.68 -11.09
N TYR A 183 -3.65 -9.75 -12.11
CA TYR A 183 -3.02 -8.58 -12.72
C TYR A 183 -4.02 -7.48 -13.08
N LYS A 184 -5.14 -7.87 -13.71
CA LYS A 184 -6.17 -6.90 -14.11
C LYS A 184 -6.84 -6.22 -12.92
N ALA A 185 -7.03 -6.93 -11.82
CA ALA A 185 -7.55 -6.34 -10.58
C ALA A 185 -6.58 -5.29 -10.02
N ALA A 186 -5.29 -5.64 -9.90
CA ALA A 186 -4.25 -4.71 -9.47
C ALA A 186 -4.18 -3.45 -10.36
N GLN A 187 -4.26 -3.64 -11.68
CA GLN A 187 -4.25 -2.53 -12.65
C GLN A 187 -5.48 -1.62 -12.51
N THR A 188 -6.67 -2.20 -12.34
CA THR A 188 -7.93 -1.44 -12.27
C THR A 188 -8.01 -0.59 -11.01
N THR A 189 -7.53 -1.09 -9.89
CA THR A 189 -7.61 -0.41 -8.58
C THR A 189 -6.35 0.34 -8.20
N GLY A 190 -5.31 0.27 -9.04
CA GLY A 190 -4.03 0.94 -8.74
C GLY A 190 -3.29 0.31 -7.55
N THR A 191 -3.46 -0.99 -7.29
CA THR A 191 -2.78 -1.67 -6.19
C THR A 191 -1.27 -1.67 -6.39
N VAL A 192 -0.53 -1.12 -5.46
CA VAL A 192 0.94 -0.97 -5.50
C VAL A 192 1.67 -1.82 -4.45
N ALA A 193 0.94 -2.40 -3.52
CA ALA A 193 1.49 -3.30 -2.50
C ALA A 193 0.46 -4.33 -2.07
N VAL A 194 0.91 -5.43 -1.48
CA VAL A 194 0.06 -6.48 -0.90
C VAL A 194 0.80 -7.16 0.24
N ALA A 195 0.18 -7.20 1.41
CA ALA A 195 0.61 -8.02 2.54
C ALA A 195 -0.02 -9.41 2.44
N LYS A 196 0.77 -10.40 2.10
CA LYS A 196 0.30 -11.79 2.02
C LYS A 196 1.45 -12.77 2.24
N TRP A 197 1.13 -13.96 2.68
CA TRP A 197 2.12 -15.02 2.90
C TRP A 197 3.26 -14.60 3.85
N GLY A 198 2.90 -13.87 4.93
CA GLY A 198 3.87 -13.43 5.95
C GLY A 198 4.88 -12.37 5.50
N ARG A 199 4.64 -11.70 4.38
CA ARG A 199 5.51 -10.64 3.82
C ARG A 199 4.72 -9.54 3.15
N VAL A 200 5.38 -8.40 2.95
CA VAL A 200 4.92 -7.32 2.09
C VAL A 200 5.57 -7.46 0.72
N THR A 201 4.78 -7.48 -0.34
CA THR A 201 5.26 -7.30 -1.72
C THR A 201 4.92 -5.89 -2.15
N LEU A 202 5.95 -5.09 -2.44
CA LEU A 202 5.86 -3.67 -2.73
C LEU A 202 6.31 -3.42 -4.18
N LEU A 203 5.50 -2.72 -4.97
CA LEU A 203 5.91 -2.26 -6.28
C LEU A 203 6.98 -1.17 -6.13
N SER A 204 8.07 -1.24 -6.89
CA SER A 204 9.06 -0.16 -6.90
C SER A 204 8.40 1.19 -7.23
N PRO A 205 8.65 2.27 -6.47
CA PRO A 205 8.14 3.60 -6.83
C PRO A 205 8.54 4.05 -8.23
N ARG A 206 9.62 3.52 -8.77
CA ARG A 206 10.08 3.76 -10.15
C ARG A 206 9.15 3.19 -11.22
N ALA A 207 8.30 2.23 -10.88
CA ALA A 207 7.32 1.66 -11.80
C ALA A 207 6.12 2.58 -12.04
N SER A 208 5.95 3.61 -11.22
CA SER A 208 4.94 4.65 -11.37
C SER A 208 5.58 5.94 -11.88
N HIS A 209 4.92 6.62 -12.83
CA HIS A 209 5.45 7.85 -13.45
C HIS A 209 5.72 8.97 -12.43
N HIS A 210 4.88 9.09 -11.42
CA HIS A 210 5.00 10.11 -10.36
C HIS A 210 5.36 9.54 -8.98
N GLY A 211 5.74 8.25 -8.92
CA GLY A 211 5.87 7.57 -7.63
C GLY A 211 4.52 7.40 -6.92
N TYR A 212 4.58 7.08 -5.65
CA TYR A 212 3.44 7.00 -4.74
C TYR A 212 3.97 7.05 -3.29
N PRO A 213 3.14 7.31 -2.28
CA PRO A 213 3.58 7.39 -0.87
C PRO A 213 3.94 6.00 -0.33
N PHE A 214 5.03 5.41 -0.85
CA PHE A 214 5.44 4.02 -0.59
C PHE A 214 5.71 3.73 0.89
N ARG A 215 6.09 4.74 1.69
CA ARG A 215 6.33 4.57 3.12
C ARG A 215 5.02 4.40 3.89
N ASP A 216 4.02 5.24 3.62
CA ASP A 216 2.67 5.11 4.19
C ASP A 216 2.03 3.80 3.72
N THR A 217 2.19 3.46 2.43
CA THR A 217 1.77 2.16 1.88
C THR A 217 2.45 0.99 2.60
N LEU A 218 3.75 1.07 2.89
CA LEU A 218 4.43 0.03 3.66
C LEU A 218 3.85 -0.11 5.07
N ALA A 219 3.56 0.98 5.77
CA ALA A 219 2.94 0.96 7.09
C ALA A 219 1.51 0.36 7.04
N HIS A 220 0.74 0.68 6.00
CA HIS A 220 -0.55 0.04 5.70
C HIS A 220 -0.41 -1.48 5.58
N GLU A 221 0.50 -1.96 4.76
CA GLU A 221 0.72 -3.40 4.54
C GLU A 221 1.26 -4.12 5.79
N LEU A 222 2.11 -3.47 6.57
CA LEU A 222 2.56 -4.01 7.86
C LEU A 222 1.40 -4.17 8.84
N THR A 223 0.41 -3.29 8.77
CA THR A 223 -0.81 -3.40 9.59
C THR A 223 -1.60 -4.65 9.22
N HIS A 224 -1.72 -5.00 7.95
CA HIS A 224 -2.35 -6.26 7.53
C HIS A 224 -1.63 -7.48 8.11
N LEU A 225 -0.29 -7.50 8.09
CA LEU A 225 0.48 -8.58 8.73
C LEU A 225 0.22 -8.64 10.23
N ALA A 226 0.17 -7.49 10.90
CA ALA A 226 -0.11 -7.39 12.33
C ALA A 226 -1.50 -7.95 12.68
N ILE A 227 -2.53 -7.57 11.93
CA ILE A 227 -3.91 -8.07 12.10
C ILE A 227 -3.95 -9.58 11.86
N SER A 228 -3.36 -10.07 10.77
CA SER A 228 -3.30 -11.51 10.45
C SER A 228 -2.66 -12.32 11.58
N MET A 229 -1.52 -11.87 12.12
CA MET A 229 -0.87 -12.50 13.27
C MET A 229 -1.77 -12.54 14.51
N GLN A 230 -2.41 -11.41 14.82
CA GLN A 230 -3.24 -11.28 16.02
C GLN A 230 -4.54 -12.07 15.92
N THR A 231 -5.16 -12.15 14.76
CA THR A 231 -6.49 -12.74 14.56
C THR A 231 -6.46 -14.15 13.97
N ARG A 232 -5.29 -14.65 13.55
CA ARG A 232 -5.13 -15.89 12.76
C ARG A 232 -5.94 -15.87 11.46
N ASP A 233 -5.85 -14.75 10.72
CA ASP A 233 -6.60 -14.46 9.48
C ASP A 233 -8.14 -14.54 9.63
N ARG A 234 -8.67 -14.25 10.82
CA ARG A 234 -10.12 -14.27 11.07
C ARG A 234 -10.76 -12.89 11.05
N ALA A 235 -9.96 -11.85 10.90
CA ALA A 235 -10.50 -10.51 10.79
C ALA A 235 -11.32 -10.35 9.50
N PRO A 236 -12.50 -9.72 9.55
CA PRO A 236 -13.25 -9.41 8.34
C PRO A 236 -12.57 -8.29 7.56
N LEU A 237 -12.89 -8.19 6.26
CA LEU A 237 -12.25 -7.23 5.36
C LEU A 237 -12.40 -5.78 5.83
N TRP A 238 -13.59 -5.39 6.33
CA TRP A 238 -13.81 -4.03 6.85
C TRP A 238 -12.85 -3.66 7.99
N LEU A 239 -12.53 -4.63 8.84
CA LEU A 239 -11.59 -4.40 9.95
C LEU A 239 -10.15 -4.35 9.45
N HIS A 240 -9.77 -5.26 8.54
CA HIS A 240 -8.45 -5.25 7.93
C HIS A 240 -8.13 -3.92 7.27
N GLU A 241 -9.00 -3.48 6.37
CA GLU A 241 -8.77 -2.26 5.59
C GLU A 241 -8.93 -0.99 6.41
N GLY A 242 -9.96 -0.95 7.28
CA GLY A 242 -10.20 0.24 8.10
C GLY A 242 -9.09 0.49 9.13
N VAL A 243 -8.58 -0.57 9.76
CA VAL A 243 -7.44 -0.44 10.68
C VAL A 243 -6.15 -0.13 9.93
N ALA A 244 -5.90 -0.77 8.76
CA ALA A 244 -4.73 -0.48 7.96
C ALA A 244 -4.70 0.97 7.49
N ARG A 245 -5.83 1.52 7.06
CA ARG A 245 -5.97 2.95 6.70
C ARG A 245 -5.73 3.88 7.88
N ARG A 246 -6.20 3.50 9.08
CA ARG A 246 -5.95 4.28 10.28
C ARG A 246 -4.46 4.31 10.64
N GLU A 247 -3.77 3.19 10.53
CA GLU A 247 -2.37 3.05 10.95
C GLU A 247 -1.36 3.51 9.89
N GLU A 248 -1.76 3.65 8.62
CA GLU A 248 -0.85 3.98 7.51
C GLU A 248 -0.10 5.30 7.68
N VAL A 249 -0.63 6.24 8.48
CA VAL A 249 0.00 7.56 8.75
C VAL A 249 0.45 7.76 10.20
N ARG A 250 0.12 6.84 11.12
CA ARG A 250 0.38 6.98 12.56
C ARG A 250 1.82 6.64 12.97
N TRP A 251 2.62 6.14 12.06
CA TRP A 251 4.04 5.86 12.26
C TRP A 251 4.93 7.12 12.19
N ARG A 252 4.38 8.24 11.71
CA ARG A 252 5.03 9.54 11.54
C ARG A 252 4.21 10.66 12.16
N GLU A 253 4.77 11.85 12.22
CA GLU A 253 4.01 13.04 12.59
C GLU A 253 2.87 13.30 11.60
N PRO A 254 1.69 13.74 12.08
CA PRO A 254 0.56 14.03 11.22
C PRO A 254 0.89 15.08 10.17
N GLY A 255 0.59 14.76 8.92
CA GLY A 255 0.65 15.69 7.80
C GLY A 255 -0.65 16.50 7.66
N ILE A 256 -0.55 17.73 7.16
CA ILE A 256 -1.71 18.61 6.95
C ILE A 256 -2.75 18.06 5.95
N PHE A 257 -2.40 17.02 5.22
CA PHE A 257 -3.25 16.41 4.19
C PHE A 257 -3.74 15.01 4.55
N ASP A 258 -3.34 14.45 5.69
CA ASP A 258 -3.73 13.10 6.08
C ASP A 258 -5.25 12.95 6.24
N GLU A 259 -5.96 14.04 6.52
CA GLU A 259 -7.41 14.08 6.67
C GLU A 259 -8.13 14.88 5.56
N ARG A 260 -7.48 15.13 4.41
CA ARG A 260 -8.06 15.92 3.32
C ARG A 260 -7.98 15.22 1.97
N PRO A 261 -9.10 15.09 1.24
CA PRO A 261 -10.47 15.43 1.69
C PRO A 261 -10.90 14.51 2.83
N SER A 262 -11.82 14.98 3.69
CA SER A 262 -12.29 14.15 4.81
C SER A 262 -12.94 12.86 4.29
N VAL A 263 -12.68 11.76 4.95
CA VAL A 263 -13.26 10.46 4.56
C VAL A 263 -14.79 10.50 4.62
N GLU A 264 -15.36 11.28 5.54
CA GLU A 264 -16.79 11.51 5.68
C GLU A 264 -17.39 12.19 4.44
N SER A 265 -16.67 13.15 3.84
CA SER A 265 -17.09 13.81 2.59
C SER A 265 -17.04 12.87 1.40
N ILE A 266 -16.03 11.98 1.35
CA ILE A 266 -15.93 10.93 0.33
C ILE A 266 -17.11 9.96 0.44
N VAL A 267 -17.42 9.49 1.65
CA VAL A 267 -18.56 8.59 1.89
C VAL A 267 -19.87 9.27 1.52
N ALA A 268 -20.08 10.54 1.93
CA ALA A 268 -21.27 11.29 1.58
C ALA A 268 -21.46 11.39 0.06
N ARG A 269 -20.38 11.65 -0.68
CA ARG A 269 -20.41 11.67 -2.14
C ARG A 269 -20.67 10.30 -2.73
N GLY A 270 -20.09 9.25 -2.15
CA GLY A 270 -20.33 7.85 -2.53
C GLY A 270 -21.81 7.46 -2.42
N ILE A 271 -22.47 7.86 -1.32
CA ILE A 271 -23.92 7.65 -1.12
C ILE A 271 -24.73 8.37 -2.19
N GLU A 272 -24.41 9.63 -2.51
CA GLU A 272 -25.08 10.38 -3.59
C GLU A 272 -24.97 9.69 -4.95
N LEU A 273 -23.81 9.06 -5.21
CA LEU A 273 -23.53 8.32 -6.45
C LEU A 273 -24.02 6.85 -6.41
N LYS A 274 -24.59 6.40 -5.29
CA LYS A 274 -25.02 4.99 -5.06
C LYS A 274 -23.86 4.01 -5.20
N LEU A 275 -22.69 4.37 -4.71
CA LEU A 275 -21.47 3.56 -4.69
C LEU A 275 -21.18 2.97 -3.31
N ASP A 276 -21.96 3.38 -2.29
CA ASP A 276 -21.79 2.88 -0.92
C ASP A 276 -22.17 1.40 -0.80
N LEU A 277 -21.43 0.69 0.05
CA LEU A 277 -21.60 -0.72 0.30
C LEU A 277 -21.79 -0.97 1.80
N ALA A 278 -22.54 -2.01 2.14
CA ALA A 278 -22.55 -2.47 3.52
C ALA A 278 -21.18 -3.05 3.88
N LEU A 279 -20.70 -2.78 5.10
CA LEU A 279 -19.36 -3.17 5.55
C LEU A 279 -19.10 -4.69 5.46
N ASP A 280 -20.14 -5.52 5.58
CA ASP A 280 -20.09 -6.98 5.42
C ASP A 280 -20.18 -7.44 3.96
N LYS A 281 -20.37 -6.51 3.00
CA LYS A 281 -20.54 -6.80 1.56
C LYS A 281 -19.40 -6.30 0.67
N LEU A 282 -18.28 -5.92 1.25
CA LEU A 282 -17.12 -5.41 0.50
C LEU A 282 -16.43 -6.45 -0.41
N GLY A 283 -16.92 -7.69 -0.40
CA GLY A 283 -16.38 -8.79 -1.19
C GLY A 283 -15.09 -9.37 -0.61
N PRO A 284 -14.36 -10.18 -1.39
CA PRO A 284 -13.14 -10.84 -0.90
C PRO A 284 -11.94 -9.88 -0.82
N SER A 285 -11.99 -8.74 -1.51
CA SER A 285 -10.99 -7.68 -1.50
C SER A 285 -11.57 -6.42 -2.13
N ILE A 286 -11.26 -5.25 -1.57
CA ILE A 286 -11.63 -3.96 -2.17
C ILE A 286 -11.00 -3.80 -3.56
N ALA A 287 -9.80 -4.34 -3.77
CA ALA A 287 -9.14 -4.37 -5.08
C ALA A 287 -9.91 -5.15 -6.17
N MET A 288 -10.92 -5.92 -5.81
CA MET A 288 -11.76 -6.66 -6.75
C MET A 288 -13.11 -5.99 -7.03
N LEU A 289 -13.37 -4.82 -6.46
CA LEU A 289 -14.56 -4.05 -6.75
C LEU A 289 -14.61 -3.60 -8.22
N PRO A 290 -15.79 -3.33 -8.78
CA PRO A 290 -15.97 -3.16 -10.22
C PRO A 290 -15.34 -1.88 -10.79
N SER A 291 -15.02 -0.91 -9.96
CA SER A 291 -14.42 0.36 -10.39
C SER A 291 -13.51 0.97 -9.33
N ALA A 292 -12.61 1.86 -9.76
CA ALA A 292 -11.79 2.66 -8.86
C ALA A 292 -12.64 3.55 -7.92
N ASP A 293 -13.75 4.09 -8.42
CA ASP A 293 -14.66 4.90 -7.63
C ASP A 293 -15.30 4.09 -6.49
N ALA A 294 -15.78 2.88 -6.80
CA ALA A 294 -16.34 1.98 -5.79
C ALA A 294 -15.27 1.59 -4.75
N ALA A 295 -14.05 1.33 -5.17
CA ALA A 295 -12.94 1.04 -4.27
C ALA A 295 -12.60 2.25 -3.37
N THR A 296 -12.56 3.46 -3.93
CA THR A 296 -12.31 4.69 -3.19
C THR A 296 -13.37 4.94 -2.11
N VAL A 297 -14.67 4.75 -2.45
CA VAL A 297 -15.76 4.89 -1.49
C VAL A 297 -15.66 3.82 -0.41
N ALA A 298 -15.44 2.56 -0.78
CA ALA A 298 -15.30 1.47 0.19
C ALA A 298 -14.14 1.69 1.17
N PHE A 299 -12.97 2.15 0.70
CA PHE A 299 -11.86 2.55 1.59
C PHE A 299 -12.27 3.69 2.53
N ALA A 300 -12.98 4.70 2.04
CA ALA A 300 -13.47 5.79 2.88
C ALA A 300 -14.48 5.31 3.93
N GLU A 301 -15.39 4.39 3.57
CA GLU A 301 -16.37 3.81 4.49
C GLU A 301 -15.70 3.07 5.64
N VAL A 302 -14.78 2.15 5.34
CA VAL A 302 -14.09 1.37 6.39
C VAL A 302 -13.21 2.26 7.27
N THR A 303 -12.56 3.28 6.69
CA THR A 303 -11.73 4.24 7.43
C THR A 303 -12.57 5.07 8.39
N SER A 304 -13.65 5.67 7.89
CA SER A 304 -14.58 6.47 8.69
C SER A 304 -15.25 5.65 9.79
N PHE A 305 -15.62 4.40 9.49
CA PHE A 305 -16.18 3.49 10.48
C PHE A 305 -15.20 3.16 11.60
N ILE A 306 -13.97 2.79 11.28
CA ILE A 306 -12.94 2.46 12.28
C ILE A 306 -12.53 3.69 13.10
N LYS A 307 -12.44 4.88 12.47
CA LYS A 307 -12.23 6.15 13.16
C LYS A 307 -13.34 6.38 14.20
N TYR A 308 -14.60 6.29 13.78
CA TYR A 308 -15.75 6.42 14.66
C TYR A 308 -15.76 5.40 15.79
N PHE A 309 -15.49 4.12 15.49
CA PHE A 309 -15.39 3.06 16.50
C PHE A 309 -14.29 3.36 17.53
N ALA A 310 -13.11 3.75 17.08
CA ALA A 310 -11.98 4.03 17.96
C ALA A 310 -12.20 5.29 18.83
N GLU A 311 -12.89 6.31 18.31
CA GLU A 311 -13.16 7.55 19.03
C GLU A 311 -14.29 7.40 20.07
N THR A 312 -15.24 6.48 19.84
CA THR A 312 -16.42 6.30 20.71
C THR A 312 -16.34 5.08 21.61
N SER A 313 -15.27 4.29 21.50
CA SER A 313 -15.01 3.10 22.32
C SER A 313 -13.84 3.35 23.30
N PRO A 314 -13.66 2.50 24.34
CA PRO A 314 -12.45 2.53 25.16
C PRO A 314 -11.18 2.39 24.33
N ALA A 315 -10.08 3.01 24.77
CA ALA A 315 -8.82 3.04 24.03
C ALA A 315 -8.25 1.63 23.71
N ASP A 316 -8.59 0.62 24.50
CA ASP A 316 -8.18 -0.77 24.31
C ASP A 316 -9.17 -1.60 23.48
N ALA A 317 -10.23 -1.00 22.94
CA ALA A 317 -11.29 -1.73 22.22
C ALA A 317 -10.76 -2.43 20.96
N LEU A 318 -9.92 -1.76 20.15
CA LEU A 318 -9.31 -2.37 18.97
C LEU A 318 -8.38 -3.55 19.30
N PRO A 319 -7.40 -3.43 20.19
CA PRO A 319 -6.59 -4.56 20.64
C PRO A 319 -7.43 -5.74 21.16
N ARG A 320 -8.45 -5.47 21.97
CA ARG A 320 -9.35 -6.50 22.49
C ARG A 320 -10.15 -7.18 21.39
N LEU A 321 -10.63 -6.44 20.41
CA LEU A 321 -11.35 -6.99 19.25
C LEU A 321 -10.47 -7.94 18.45
N LEU A 322 -9.22 -7.57 18.19
CA LEU A 322 -8.26 -8.43 17.49
C LEU A 322 -8.00 -9.73 18.25
N VAL A 323 -7.89 -9.67 19.57
CA VAL A 323 -7.72 -10.87 20.43
C VAL A 323 -8.98 -11.73 20.42
N ALA A 324 -10.17 -11.13 20.58
CA ALA A 324 -11.45 -11.86 20.59
C ALA A 324 -11.69 -12.64 19.30
N LEU A 325 -11.29 -12.09 18.14
CA LEU A 325 -11.40 -12.75 16.83
C LEU A 325 -10.65 -14.09 16.73
N ARG A 326 -9.64 -14.34 17.57
CA ARG A 326 -8.90 -15.61 17.57
C ARG A 326 -9.77 -16.83 17.88
N THR A 327 -10.81 -16.62 18.67
CA THR A 327 -11.63 -17.69 19.23
C THR A 327 -13.12 -17.53 18.95
N ALA A 328 -13.58 -16.35 18.58
CA ALA A 328 -14.98 -16.07 18.27
C ALA A 328 -15.46 -16.92 17.09
N LYS A 329 -16.74 -17.26 17.07
CA LYS A 329 -17.36 -17.99 15.97
C LYS A 329 -17.52 -17.10 14.73
N THR A 330 -17.89 -15.84 14.95
CA THR A 330 -18.06 -14.84 13.91
C THR A 330 -17.38 -13.53 14.34
N ALA A 331 -17.11 -12.64 13.36
CA ALA A 331 -16.61 -11.31 13.64
C ALA A 331 -17.63 -10.48 14.44
N ASP A 332 -18.91 -10.70 14.20
CA ASP A 332 -20.00 -10.04 14.92
C ASP A 332 -20.06 -10.47 16.40
N ASP A 333 -19.82 -11.75 16.69
CA ASP A 333 -19.71 -12.23 18.08
C ASP A 333 -18.54 -11.55 18.82
N ALA A 334 -17.38 -11.41 18.16
CA ALA A 334 -16.23 -10.74 18.74
C ALA A 334 -16.49 -9.25 18.98
N LEU A 335 -17.12 -8.58 18.02
CA LEU A 335 -17.48 -7.17 18.13
C LEU A 335 -18.47 -6.95 19.28
N LYS A 336 -19.49 -7.80 19.38
CA LYS A 336 -20.49 -7.77 20.47
C LYS A 336 -19.87 -8.06 21.83
N GLU A 337 -18.94 -8.99 21.92
CA GLU A 337 -18.21 -9.29 23.18
C GLU A 337 -17.45 -8.05 23.68
N VAL A 338 -16.80 -7.31 22.77
CA VAL A 338 -15.93 -6.19 23.13
C VAL A 338 -16.71 -4.89 23.36
N SER A 339 -17.75 -4.65 22.56
CA SER A 339 -18.47 -3.36 22.52
C SER A 339 -19.93 -3.43 23.01
N GLY A 340 -20.47 -4.63 23.20
CA GLY A 340 -21.88 -4.85 23.55
C GLY A 340 -22.85 -4.77 22.38
N GLU A 341 -22.41 -4.39 21.17
CA GLU A 341 -23.24 -4.15 20.00
C GLU A 341 -22.76 -4.96 18.79
N THR A 342 -23.70 -5.32 17.90
CA THR A 342 -23.44 -5.99 16.62
C THR A 342 -22.94 -4.99 15.57
N LEU A 343 -22.36 -5.49 14.47
CA LEU A 343 -21.94 -4.65 13.34
C LEU A 343 -23.10 -3.83 12.78
N SER A 344 -24.29 -4.41 12.68
CA SER A 344 -25.50 -3.71 12.21
C SER A 344 -25.90 -2.54 13.13
N GLN A 345 -25.79 -2.71 14.45
CA GLN A 345 -26.07 -1.64 15.41
C GLN A 345 -25.01 -0.53 15.32
N TRP A 346 -23.75 -0.91 15.17
CA TRP A 346 -22.65 0.03 14.93
C TRP A 346 -22.81 0.78 13.61
N ASP A 347 -23.21 0.12 12.53
CA ASP A 347 -23.45 0.76 11.22
C ASP A 347 -24.54 1.85 11.31
N VAL A 348 -25.63 1.56 12.00
CA VAL A 348 -26.71 2.57 12.22
C VAL A 348 -26.18 3.80 12.97
N ARG A 349 -25.41 3.60 14.06
CA ARG A 349 -24.83 4.69 14.84
C ARG A 349 -23.81 5.50 14.03
N TRP A 350 -22.94 4.83 13.30
CA TRP A 350 -21.93 5.47 12.45
C TRP A 350 -22.59 6.29 11.34
N ARG A 351 -23.57 5.74 10.62
CA ARG A 351 -24.30 6.49 9.57
C ARG A 351 -25.06 7.70 10.13
N ALA A 352 -25.62 7.59 11.32
CA ALA A 352 -26.24 8.72 12.01
C ALA A 352 -25.21 9.79 12.42
N ASN A 353 -23.98 9.39 12.73
CA ASN A 353 -22.86 10.32 12.98
C ASN A 353 -22.38 10.99 11.69
N LEU A 354 -22.23 10.24 10.59
CA LEU A 354 -21.87 10.78 9.27
C LEU A 354 -22.78 11.93 8.83
N ALA A 355 -24.08 11.82 9.09
CA ALA A 355 -25.04 12.83 8.73
C ALA A 355 -24.82 14.19 9.43
N LYS A 356 -24.02 14.23 10.51
CA LYS A 356 -23.69 15.43 11.28
C LYS A 356 -22.41 16.11 10.81
N HIS A 357 -21.57 15.41 10.04
CA HIS A 357 -20.32 15.98 9.56
C HIS A 357 -20.56 16.97 8.41
N PRO A 358 -19.82 18.11 8.41
CA PRO A 358 -19.89 19.05 7.30
C PRO A 358 -19.39 18.37 6.02
N LYS A 359 -20.13 18.55 4.94
CA LYS A 359 -19.72 18.04 3.62
C LYS A 359 -18.77 19.04 2.97
N GLU A 360 -17.52 18.66 2.81
CA GLU A 360 -16.55 19.43 2.05
C GLU A 360 -16.73 19.15 0.55
N PRO A 361 -16.64 20.17 -0.32
CA PRO A 361 -16.66 19.95 -1.75
C PRO A 361 -15.41 19.16 -2.16
N LEU A 362 -15.60 18.02 -2.82
CA LEU A 362 -14.49 17.25 -3.37
C LEU A 362 -13.98 17.93 -4.65
N SER A 363 -12.67 18.01 -4.78
CA SER A 363 -12.06 18.44 -6.04
C SER A 363 -12.48 17.51 -7.17
N PRO A 364 -12.80 18.03 -8.38
CA PRO A 364 -13.06 17.22 -9.57
C PRO A 364 -11.94 16.22 -9.86
N MET A 365 -10.70 16.54 -9.49
CA MET A 365 -9.52 15.66 -9.66
C MET A 365 -9.53 14.46 -8.71
N PHE A 366 -10.37 14.46 -7.68
CA PHE A 366 -10.54 13.32 -6.79
C PHE A 366 -11.24 12.12 -7.48
N GLY A 367 -11.82 12.34 -8.67
CA GLY A 367 -12.23 11.28 -9.59
C GLY A 367 -13.54 10.56 -9.25
N LEU A 368 -14.29 10.98 -8.20
CA LEU A 368 -15.58 10.37 -7.89
C LEU A 368 -16.68 10.90 -8.81
N GLY A 369 -17.14 10.05 -9.71
CA GLY A 369 -18.21 10.36 -10.67
C GLY A 369 -17.68 10.59 -12.08
N ALA A 370 -18.38 11.41 -12.86
CA ALA A 370 -18.00 11.70 -14.23
C ALA A 370 -16.64 12.42 -14.29
N MET A 371 -15.80 12.03 -15.27
CA MET A 371 -14.55 12.74 -15.55
C MET A 371 -14.82 14.23 -15.74
N PRO A 372 -14.01 15.13 -15.13
CA PRO A 372 -14.17 16.56 -15.33
C PRO A 372 -14.11 16.92 -16.82
N PRO A 373 -14.98 17.80 -17.31
CA PRO A 373 -14.87 18.32 -18.67
C PRO A 373 -13.47 18.91 -18.88
N GLY A 374 -12.84 18.62 -20.03
CA GLY A 374 -11.52 19.16 -20.36
C GLY A 374 -10.33 18.44 -19.73
N LEU A 375 -10.50 17.32 -19.01
CA LEU A 375 -9.37 16.57 -18.47
C LEU A 375 -8.40 16.10 -19.56
N GLY A 376 -8.91 15.63 -20.71
CA GLY A 376 -8.09 15.24 -21.86
C GLY A 376 -7.25 16.41 -22.38
N ASP A 377 -7.87 17.56 -22.60
CA ASP A 377 -7.20 18.79 -23.04
C ASP A 377 -6.17 19.26 -21.98
N SER A 378 -6.48 19.19 -20.70
CA SER A 378 -5.55 19.55 -19.62
C SER A 378 -4.31 18.65 -19.59
N ARG A 379 -4.45 17.36 -19.87
CA ARG A 379 -3.32 16.41 -20.01
C ARG A 379 -2.42 16.75 -21.19
N GLU A 380 -2.99 17.04 -22.34
CA GLU A 380 -2.21 17.41 -23.52
C GLU A 380 -1.48 18.75 -23.32
N ARG A 381 -2.12 19.73 -22.67
CA ARG A 381 -1.51 21.02 -22.33
C ARG A 381 -0.38 20.86 -21.32
N SER A 382 -0.57 20.06 -20.28
CA SER A 382 0.49 19.81 -19.30
C SER A 382 1.70 19.15 -19.94
N ARG A 383 1.48 18.17 -20.82
CA ARG A 383 2.56 17.53 -21.58
C ARG A 383 3.30 18.51 -22.49
N LEU A 384 2.56 19.38 -23.19
CA LEU A 384 3.18 20.44 -23.99
C LEU A 384 4.00 21.40 -23.12
N ALA A 385 3.46 21.83 -21.98
CA ALA A 385 4.17 22.69 -21.05
C ALA A 385 5.46 22.03 -20.52
N GLU A 386 5.45 20.74 -20.19
CA GLU A 386 6.67 20.01 -19.80
C GLU A 386 7.74 20.04 -20.90
N LEU A 387 7.34 19.80 -22.15
CA LEU A 387 8.25 19.84 -23.29
C LEU A 387 8.83 21.25 -23.51
N LEU A 388 8.01 22.29 -23.33
CA LEU A 388 8.44 23.68 -23.43
C LEU A 388 9.44 24.03 -22.32
N VAL A 389 9.15 23.66 -21.06
CA VAL A 389 10.07 23.83 -19.93
C VAL A 389 11.39 23.12 -20.18
N GLY A 390 11.37 21.89 -20.67
CA GLY A 390 12.58 21.13 -21.00
C GLY A 390 13.46 21.78 -22.07
N ARG A 391 12.91 22.75 -22.81
CA ARG A 391 13.62 23.54 -23.85
C ARG A 391 13.86 24.99 -23.45
N GLY A 392 13.53 25.39 -22.22
CA GLY A 392 13.73 26.75 -21.72
C GLY A 392 12.63 27.75 -22.13
N HIS A 393 11.53 27.29 -22.75
CA HIS A 393 10.40 28.14 -23.18
C HIS A 393 9.38 28.33 -22.04
N HIS A 394 9.79 28.95 -20.94
CA HIS A 394 8.96 29.07 -19.74
C HIS A 394 7.72 29.95 -19.94
N ALA A 395 7.81 31.04 -20.71
CA ALA A 395 6.68 31.94 -20.95
C ALA A 395 5.56 31.25 -21.75
N GLU A 396 5.94 30.50 -22.77
CA GLU A 396 4.99 29.71 -23.58
C GLU A 396 4.39 28.55 -22.77
N ALA A 397 5.18 27.94 -21.91
CA ALA A 397 4.69 26.92 -20.99
C ALA A 397 3.64 27.49 -20.02
N LEU A 398 3.87 28.70 -19.48
CA LEU A 398 2.90 29.38 -18.62
C LEU A 398 1.60 29.63 -19.35
N THR A 399 1.67 30.11 -20.60
CA THR A 399 0.49 30.35 -21.45
C THR A 399 -0.33 29.08 -21.67
N GLU A 400 0.30 27.92 -21.80
CA GLU A 400 -0.44 26.65 -21.91
C GLU A 400 -1.06 26.22 -20.59
N LEU A 401 -0.35 26.41 -19.46
CA LEU A 401 -0.86 26.05 -18.12
C LEU A 401 -2.02 26.98 -17.67
N GLU A 402 -2.05 28.24 -18.12
CA GLU A 402 -3.14 29.17 -17.82
C GLU A 402 -4.47 28.80 -18.50
N LYS A 403 -4.42 27.98 -19.54
CA LYS A 403 -5.62 27.43 -20.20
C LYS A 403 -6.22 26.23 -19.47
N ILE A 404 -5.50 25.70 -18.48
CA ILE A 404 -5.97 24.58 -17.65
C ILE A 404 -6.90 25.12 -16.56
N PRO A 405 -8.10 24.55 -16.37
CA PRO A 405 -9.00 24.98 -15.32
C PRO A 405 -8.35 24.98 -13.93
N ALA A 406 -8.64 26.01 -13.12
CA ALA A 406 -7.98 26.20 -11.82
C ALA A 406 -8.20 25.03 -10.84
N GLU A 407 -9.35 24.37 -10.91
CA GLU A 407 -9.67 23.18 -10.11
C GLU A 407 -8.76 21.98 -10.40
N MET A 408 -8.18 21.91 -11.61
CA MET A 408 -7.21 20.88 -11.96
C MET A 408 -5.84 21.08 -11.27
N LEU A 409 -5.55 22.28 -10.78
CA LEU A 409 -4.34 22.56 -10.00
C LEU A 409 -4.33 21.91 -8.60
N ALA A 410 -5.40 21.24 -8.21
CA ALA A 410 -5.38 20.34 -7.05
C ALA A 410 -4.44 19.15 -7.27
N ASP A 411 -4.13 18.78 -8.52
CA ASP A 411 -3.14 17.75 -8.84
C ASP A 411 -1.72 18.25 -8.51
N PRO A 412 -0.96 17.52 -7.65
CA PRO A 412 0.38 17.94 -7.24
C PRO A 412 1.37 18.05 -8.40
N SER A 413 1.22 17.25 -9.45
CA SER A 413 2.11 17.28 -10.63
C SER A 413 1.91 18.53 -11.48
N LEU A 414 0.66 18.94 -11.68
CA LEU A 414 0.33 20.21 -12.36
C LEU A 414 0.82 21.41 -11.57
N ARG A 415 0.70 21.33 -10.26
CA ARG A 415 1.20 22.37 -9.37
C ARG A 415 2.71 22.49 -9.42
N TYR A 416 3.41 21.38 -9.32
CA TYR A 416 4.85 21.32 -9.51
C TYR A 416 5.27 21.97 -10.84
N LEU A 417 4.61 21.56 -11.93
CA LEU A 417 4.92 22.06 -13.26
C LEU A 417 4.72 23.59 -13.33
N ARG A 418 3.61 24.10 -12.79
CA ARG A 418 3.34 25.55 -12.74
C ARG A 418 4.35 26.28 -11.86
N ALA A 419 4.70 25.77 -10.69
CA ALA A 419 5.72 26.37 -9.82
C ALA A 419 7.08 26.42 -10.50
N ARG A 420 7.46 25.35 -11.21
CA ARG A 420 8.70 25.30 -12.00
C ARG A 420 8.73 26.30 -13.16
N VAL A 421 7.60 26.52 -13.82
CA VAL A 421 7.46 27.53 -14.87
C VAL A 421 7.60 28.93 -14.28
N LEU A 422 6.93 29.21 -13.15
CA LEU A 422 6.99 30.49 -12.46
C LEU A 422 8.42 30.80 -11.96
N GLU A 423 9.14 29.79 -11.47
CA GLU A 423 10.55 29.90 -11.13
C GLU A 423 11.39 30.36 -12.34
N GLY A 424 11.16 29.76 -13.52
CA GLY A 424 11.88 30.10 -14.75
C GLY A 424 11.46 31.43 -15.40
N THR A 425 10.39 32.08 -14.93
CA THR A 425 9.92 33.41 -15.38
C THR A 425 10.18 34.53 -14.38
N ASP A 426 11.12 34.35 -13.46
CA ASP A 426 11.45 35.28 -12.37
C ASP A 426 10.26 35.63 -11.45
N SER A 427 9.28 34.73 -11.37
CA SER A 427 8.07 34.86 -10.56
C SER A 427 8.14 34.04 -9.27
N ALA A 428 9.32 34.01 -8.62
CA ALA A 428 9.64 33.19 -7.45
C ALA A 428 8.59 33.29 -6.32
N LYS A 429 8.13 34.53 -5.99
CA LYS A 429 7.11 34.74 -4.96
C LYS A 429 5.77 34.06 -5.29
N GLN A 430 5.39 34.02 -6.57
CA GLN A 430 4.16 33.34 -6.99
C GLN A 430 4.33 31.82 -6.93
N ALA A 431 5.52 31.32 -7.25
CA ALA A 431 5.85 29.90 -7.10
C ALA A 431 5.80 29.47 -5.62
N GLU A 432 6.36 30.25 -4.71
CA GLU A 432 6.30 30.01 -3.25
C GLU A 432 4.85 29.98 -2.77
N ALA A 433 4.06 31.02 -3.07
CA ALA A 433 2.66 31.10 -2.68
C ALA A 433 1.83 29.91 -3.21
N LEU A 434 2.13 29.45 -4.42
CA LEU A 434 1.47 28.28 -5.01
C LEU A 434 1.82 26.98 -4.27
N LEU A 435 3.07 26.83 -3.82
CA LEU A 435 3.52 25.63 -3.12
C LEU A 435 3.11 25.62 -1.64
N ASP A 436 2.94 26.81 -1.03
CA ASP A 436 2.62 26.98 0.38
C ASP A 436 1.10 27.03 0.65
N ASP A 437 0.27 26.99 -0.38
CA ASP A 437 -1.18 26.96 -0.20
C ASP A 437 -1.62 25.69 0.56
N PRO A 438 -2.12 25.83 1.80
CA PRO A 438 -2.48 24.69 2.63
C PRO A 438 -3.69 23.91 2.10
N LYS A 439 -4.43 24.44 1.13
CA LYS A 439 -5.54 23.76 0.49
C LYS A 439 -5.10 22.72 -0.55
N LEU A 440 -3.82 22.66 -0.82
CA LEU A 440 -3.31 22.04 -2.02
C LEU A 440 -2.22 21.01 -1.69
N TRP A 441 -2.38 19.84 -2.24
CA TRP A 441 -1.63 18.63 -1.90
C TRP A 441 -0.23 18.65 -2.54
N THR A 442 0.74 19.28 -1.88
CA THR A 442 2.13 19.34 -2.36
C THR A 442 3.11 18.63 -1.43
N ALA A 443 2.73 18.44 -0.17
CA ALA A 443 3.65 17.96 0.87
C ALA A 443 4.11 16.52 0.67
N SER A 444 3.35 15.66 -0.02
CA SER A 444 3.72 14.29 -0.34
C SER A 444 4.34 14.10 -1.73
N TYR A 445 4.54 15.18 -2.49
CA TYR A 445 5.08 15.12 -3.84
C TYR A 445 6.51 15.65 -3.90
N GLY A 446 7.49 14.76 -4.02
CA GLY A 446 8.92 15.08 -4.00
C GLY A 446 9.36 16.23 -4.91
N PRO A 447 8.91 16.29 -6.19
CA PRO A 447 9.26 17.40 -7.09
C PRO A 447 8.83 18.79 -6.59
N CYS A 448 7.73 18.92 -5.84
CA CYS A 448 7.34 20.18 -5.22
C CYS A 448 8.36 20.62 -4.16
N TRP A 449 8.88 19.70 -3.38
CA TRP A 449 9.94 19.95 -2.41
C TRP A 449 11.25 20.35 -3.10
N ALA A 450 11.59 19.77 -4.25
CA ALA A 450 12.76 20.17 -5.02
C ALA A 450 12.66 21.64 -5.48
N VAL A 451 11.48 22.09 -5.94
CA VAL A 451 11.26 23.52 -6.28
C VAL A 451 11.45 24.41 -5.04
N ARG A 452 10.87 24.04 -3.89
CA ARG A 452 11.07 24.77 -2.63
C ARG A 452 12.54 24.90 -2.27
N GLY A 453 13.29 23.81 -2.42
CA GLY A 453 14.74 23.81 -2.18
C GLY A 453 15.49 24.80 -3.08
N ARG A 454 15.17 24.86 -4.37
CA ARG A 454 15.76 25.83 -5.30
C ARG A 454 15.40 27.27 -4.95
N LEU A 455 14.12 27.53 -4.66
CA LEU A 455 13.66 28.87 -4.25
C LEU A 455 14.33 29.33 -2.94
N ALA A 456 14.43 28.46 -1.94
CA ALA A 456 15.14 28.75 -0.69
C ALA A 456 16.61 29.07 -0.95
N ARG A 457 17.29 28.30 -1.78
CA ARG A 457 18.68 28.53 -2.16
C ARG A 457 18.85 29.88 -2.89
N ALA A 458 17.97 30.21 -3.82
CA ALA A 458 18.02 31.44 -4.59
C ALA A 458 17.92 32.69 -3.70
N ARG A 459 17.21 32.61 -2.57
CA ARG A 459 17.17 33.72 -1.58
C ARG A 459 18.23 33.63 -0.48
N GLY A 460 19.15 32.67 -0.56
CA GLY A 460 20.25 32.49 0.38
C GLY A 460 19.92 31.74 1.67
N ASP A 461 18.72 31.12 1.75
CA ASP A 461 18.29 30.34 2.91
C ASP A 461 18.75 28.88 2.76
N GLN A 462 20.03 28.65 3.05
CA GLN A 462 20.63 27.33 2.91
C GLN A 462 20.00 26.26 3.84
N PRO A 463 19.67 26.53 5.12
CA PRO A 463 19.02 25.55 5.97
C PRO A 463 17.66 25.10 5.43
N ALA A 464 16.82 26.01 4.96
CA ALA A 464 15.53 25.67 4.36
C ALA A 464 15.69 24.88 3.05
N ALA A 465 16.73 25.17 2.26
CA ALA A 465 17.05 24.44 1.04
C ALA A 465 17.41 22.98 1.36
N GLU A 466 18.26 22.73 2.35
CA GLU A 466 18.68 21.38 2.76
C GLU A 466 17.51 20.54 3.27
N VAL A 467 16.65 21.13 4.11
CA VAL A 467 15.41 20.47 4.57
C VAL A 467 14.53 20.11 3.38
N SER A 468 14.33 21.06 2.46
CA SER A 468 13.45 20.83 1.30
C SER A 468 13.97 19.74 0.36
N PHE A 469 15.27 19.71 0.08
CA PHE A 469 15.85 18.62 -0.74
C PHE A 469 15.86 17.29 -0.01
N GLY A 470 16.02 17.27 1.32
CA GLY A 470 15.87 16.07 2.14
C GLY A 470 14.45 15.49 2.07
N GLU A 471 13.42 16.34 2.17
CA GLU A 471 12.04 15.94 1.98
C GLU A 471 11.75 15.48 0.55
N ALA A 472 12.29 16.17 -0.46
CA ALA A 472 12.18 15.73 -1.84
C ALA A 472 12.69 14.29 -2.03
N LEU A 473 13.86 13.94 -1.47
CA LEU A 473 14.39 12.58 -1.52
C LEU A 473 13.58 11.57 -0.69
N ALA A 474 12.93 12.00 0.38
CA ALA A 474 12.07 11.12 1.15
C ALA A 474 10.82 10.68 0.38
N HIS A 475 10.30 11.56 -0.47
CA HIS A 475 9.13 11.30 -1.30
C HIS A 475 9.48 10.77 -2.71
N ASP A 476 10.63 11.17 -3.23
CA ASP A 476 11.19 10.68 -4.50
C ASP A 476 12.67 10.27 -4.29
N PRO A 477 12.93 9.05 -3.81
CA PRO A 477 14.28 8.56 -3.53
C PRO A 477 15.19 8.47 -4.75
N PHE A 478 14.63 8.57 -5.94
CA PHE A 478 15.36 8.51 -7.22
C PHE A 478 15.50 9.88 -7.89
N GLY A 479 15.07 10.94 -7.22
CA GLY A 479 15.20 12.32 -7.68
C GLY A 479 16.65 12.76 -7.75
N ILE A 480 17.28 12.68 -8.95
CA ILE A 480 18.70 12.97 -9.19
C ILE A 480 19.05 14.40 -8.76
N GLU A 481 18.20 15.36 -9.09
CA GLU A 481 18.44 16.75 -8.70
C GLU A 481 18.56 16.89 -7.18
N SER A 482 17.56 16.38 -6.44
CA SER A 482 17.56 16.45 -4.98
C SER A 482 18.74 15.69 -4.38
N ALA A 483 19.09 14.53 -4.94
CA ALA A 483 20.25 13.75 -4.54
C ALA A 483 21.56 14.54 -4.67
N CYS A 484 21.72 15.33 -5.76
CA CYS A 484 22.90 16.16 -5.99
C CYS A 484 22.95 17.42 -5.14
N GLN A 485 21.85 17.84 -4.55
CA GLN A 485 21.76 19.06 -3.74
C GLN A 485 21.92 18.82 -2.24
N VAL A 486 21.74 17.57 -1.79
CA VAL A 486 21.93 17.23 -0.37
C VAL A 486 23.42 17.12 -0.07
N LEU A 487 23.90 17.95 0.87
CA LEU A 487 25.31 18.02 1.22
C LEU A 487 25.66 17.00 2.32
N PRO A 488 26.81 16.30 2.20
CA PRO A 488 27.27 15.33 3.22
C PRO A 488 27.56 15.95 4.60
N SER A 489 27.70 17.28 4.67
CA SER A 489 28.15 18.03 5.85
C SER A 489 27.02 18.64 6.69
N ALA A 490 25.76 18.38 6.38
CA ALA A 490 24.66 18.91 7.20
C ALA A 490 24.74 18.32 8.63
N PRO A 491 24.80 19.15 9.69
CA PRO A 491 24.75 18.66 11.06
C PRO A 491 23.36 18.06 11.33
N ASN A 492 23.29 16.80 11.64
CA ASN A 492 22.08 15.99 11.74
C ASN A 492 21.34 15.85 10.38
N PRO A 493 21.96 15.21 9.40
CA PRO A 493 21.17 14.78 8.25
C PRO A 493 20.02 13.92 8.80
N PRO A 494 18.76 14.21 8.40
CA PRO A 494 17.68 13.34 8.76
C PRO A 494 18.03 11.98 8.16
N LEU A 495 18.64 11.14 8.99
CA LEU A 495 19.00 9.76 8.67
C LEU A 495 19.76 9.62 7.34
N ASP A 496 20.36 8.55 7.12
CA ASP A 496 21.05 7.99 5.98
C ASP A 496 20.60 8.41 4.54
N ARG A 497 19.67 9.36 4.44
CA ARG A 497 19.22 9.99 3.19
C ARG A 497 20.41 10.59 2.40
N LEU A 498 21.39 11.13 3.09
CA LEU A 498 22.60 11.70 2.50
C LEU A 498 23.49 10.62 1.87
N GLY A 499 23.66 9.48 2.55
CA GLY A 499 24.46 8.38 2.04
C GLY A 499 23.94 7.78 0.74
N GLN A 500 22.65 8.00 0.41
CA GLN A 500 22.02 7.52 -0.82
C GLN A 500 22.02 8.56 -1.94
N GLY A 501 21.93 9.84 -1.60
CA GLY A 501 21.99 10.92 -2.56
C GLY A 501 23.31 10.94 -3.32
N ALA A 502 24.42 10.70 -2.64
CA ALA A 502 25.76 10.74 -3.25
C ALA A 502 25.96 9.70 -4.38
N PRO A 503 25.63 8.41 -4.23
CA PRO A 503 25.73 7.44 -5.31
C PRO A 503 24.84 7.72 -6.52
N LEU A 504 23.62 8.24 -6.30
CA LEU A 504 22.72 8.64 -7.38
C LEU A 504 23.28 9.83 -8.16
N CYS A 505 23.76 10.85 -7.46
CA CYS A 505 24.37 12.03 -8.06
C CYS A 505 25.64 11.67 -8.85
N GLU A 506 26.49 10.83 -8.29
CA GLU A 506 27.71 10.34 -8.97
C GLU A 506 27.36 9.57 -10.24
N THR A 507 26.39 8.67 -10.18
CA THR A 507 25.90 7.91 -11.34
C THR A 507 25.35 8.84 -12.43
N ALA A 508 24.62 9.89 -12.04
CA ALA A 508 24.08 10.86 -12.99
C ALA A 508 25.19 11.69 -13.65
N ARG A 509 26.20 12.12 -12.90
CA ARG A 509 27.37 12.84 -13.43
C ARG A 509 28.16 11.98 -14.42
N LYS A 510 28.42 10.71 -14.10
CA LYS A 510 29.11 9.76 -15.00
C LYS A 510 28.33 9.51 -16.30
N ARG A 511 26.99 9.57 -16.27
CA ARG A 511 26.16 9.46 -17.48
C ARG A 511 26.14 10.73 -18.32
N ALA A 512 26.20 11.90 -17.67
CA ALA A 512 26.22 13.20 -18.35
C ALA A 512 27.58 13.50 -18.98
N ASP A 513 28.67 12.97 -18.42
CA ASP A 513 30.03 13.10 -18.93
C ASP A 513 30.67 11.71 -19.05
N PRO A 514 30.58 11.07 -20.25
CA PRO A 514 31.14 9.74 -20.50
C PRO A 514 32.65 9.64 -20.31
N ASP A 515 33.38 10.76 -20.33
CA ASP A 515 34.83 10.80 -20.15
C ASP A 515 35.25 10.78 -18.68
N LEU A 516 34.37 11.17 -17.72
CA LEU A 516 34.58 11.01 -16.29
C LEU A 516 34.56 9.53 -15.81
N GLY A 517 34.20 8.60 -16.65
CA GLY A 517 34.18 7.16 -16.36
C GLY A 517 35.38 6.39 -16.89
N ARG A 518 36.40 7.07 -17.45
CA ARG A 518 37.60 6.46 -18.07
C ARG A 518 38.91 6.64 -17.29
N GLU A 519 38.83 7.19 -16.05
CA GLU A 519 39.98 7.25 -15.15
C GLU A 519 40.06 6.03 -14.21
#